data_07c7bd9769d2242a3b7b303d581758ef
#
_entry.id   07c7bd9769d2242a3b7b303d581758ef
#
_cell.length_a   1.000
_cell.length_b   1.000
_cell.length_c   1.000
_cell.angle_alpha   90.00
_cell.angle_beta   90.00
_cell.angle_gamma   90.00
#
_symmetry.space_group_name_H-M   'P 1'
#
loop_
_entity.id
_entity.type
_entity.pdbx_description
1 polymer ?
#
loop_
_entity_poly.entity_id
_entity_poly.type
_entity_poly.pdbx_seq_one_letter_code
_entity_poly.pdbx_strand_id
1 'polypeptide(L)'
;MRRIICLTIILLAFIWPLYAAADQCNDQGVWLQVLGSGGPELTDQRASTGYLVWQDGHVRVLVDMGQGTLLQFEKSGAQVEDLEYVLLTHLHVDHSVDLPALIKGSFFTSRNQNLPIYGPTGNRLMPDTIQFVRDLFEDNKGAFRYLGDYLTGTAAYELQPHNVNTEQREVQVIIDRADIRLAAIPVHHGPVPALAWRIELENRAITISGDMNGDYHTLEKLAQGSDLLIAHHAVPAGASGIARNLHMPPSVIGKIASEARVGRVVLSHRMLRTLGLESQSENAIRKYYNGALDFADDGECYKLK
;
A
#
# COMPACT_ATOMS: atom_id res chain seq x y z
N MET A 1 72.41 -7.19 32.69
CA MET A 1 71.64 -6.41 31.63
C MET A 1 70.27 -7.01 31.47
N ARG A 2 69.23 -6.37 32.05
CA ARG A 2 67.83 -6.78 31.91
C ARG A 2 67.23 -5.95 30.77
N ARG A 3 66.81 -6.63 29.70
CA ARG A 3 66.04 -5.97 28.58
C ARG A 3 64.58 -5.86 28.97
N ILE A 4 64.04 -4.64 29.06
CA ILE A 4 62.67 -4.32 29.24
C ILE A 4 62.06 -4.33 27.84
N ILE A 5 61.11 -5.25 27.60
CA ILE A 5 60.32 -5.29 26.39
C ILE A 5 59.05 -4.45 26.65
N CYS A 6 58.97 -3.27 25.99
CA CYS A 6 57.74 -2.49 25.98
C CYS A 6 56.71 -3.10 24.98
N LEU A 7 55.63 -3.62 25.51
CA LEU A 7 54.51 -4.09 24.71
C LEU A 7 53.58 -2.90 24.41
N THR A 8 53.57 -2.45 23.17
CA THR A 8 52.66 -1.40 22.73
C THR A 8 51.30 -2.06 22.36
N ILE A 9 50.29 -1.85 23.19
CA ILE A 9 48.91 -2.30 22.90
C ILE A 9 48.27 -1.28 21.95
N ILE A 10 48.07 -1.68 20.70
CA ILE A 10 47.28 -0.89 19.73
C ILE A 10 45.79 -1.20 19.96
N LEU A 11 45.07 -0.25 20.55
CA LEU A 11 43.61 -0.29 20.61
C LEU A 11 43.05 0.02 19.22
N LEU A 12 42.61 -1.00 18.50
CA LEU A 12 41.77 -0.84 17.32
C LEU A 12 40.34 -0.45 17.78
N ALA A 13 40.03 0.82 17.69
CA ALA A 13 38.69 1.30 17.85
C ALA A 13 37.84 0.81 16.65
N PHE A 14 37.02 -0.20 16.86
CA PHE A 14 35.99 -0.59 15.90
C PHE A 14 34.95 0.54 15.85
N ILE A 15 35.02 1.37 14.81
CA ILE A 15 33.93 2.29 14.46
C ILE A 15 32.84 1.43 13.81
N TRP A 16 31.86 1.02 14.61
CA TRP A 16 30.61 0.50 14.05
C TRP A 16 29.93 1.64 13.32
N PRO A 17 29.54 1.47 12.05
CA PRO A 17 28.71 2.46 11.40
C PRO A 17 27.41 2.52 12.20
N LEU A 18 27.11 3.68 12.78
CA LEU A 18 25.77 4.03 13.22
C LEU A 18 24.91 4.06 11.95
N TYR A 19 24.25 2.94 11.64
CA TYR A 19 23.09 3.02 10.77
C TYR A 19 22.12 3.94 11.49
N ALA A 20 21.89 5.12 10.93
CA ALA A 20 20.76 5.94 11.32
C ALA A 20 19.54 5.03 11.19
N ALA A 21 18.87 4.74 12.31
CA ALA A 21 17.59 4.09 12.27
C ALA A 21 16.73 4.96 11.36
N ALA A 22 16.21 4.38 10.27
CA ALA A 22 15.16 5.02 9.50
C ALA A 22 14.09 5.46 10.50
N ASP A 23 13.60 6.69 10.38
CA ASP A 23 12.52 7.18 11.24
C ASP A 23 11.40 6.13 11.21
N GLN A 24 11.18 5.48 12.36
CA GLN A 24 10.14 4.44 12.43
C GLN A 24 8.79 5.15 12.33
N CYS A 25 7.88 4.60 11.50
CA CYS A 25 6.52 5.12 11.36
C CYS A 25 5.64 4.87 12.60
N ASN A 26 6.19 4.77 13.78
CA ASN A 26 5.48 4.46 15.03
C ASN A 26 5.42 5.65 16.00
N ASP A 27 5.71 6.84 15.54
CA ASP A 27 5.65 8.08 16.32
C ASP A 27 4.22 8.64 16.34
N GLN A 28 3.99 9.68 17.15
CA GLN A 28 2.69 10.34 17.30
C GLN A 28 2.15 10.94 16.01
N GLY A 29 0.83 10.91 15.85
CA GLY A 29 0.08 11.42 14.72
C GLY A 29 -0.14 10.39 13.61
N VAL A 30 -0.55 10.86 12.44
CA VAL A 30 -0.91 10.00 11.29
C VAL A 30 0.28 9.87 10.33
N TRP A 31 0.57 8.63 9.93
CA TRP A 31 1.66 8.27 9.02
C TRP A 31 1.18 7.31 7.96
N LEU A 32 1.80 7.37 6.79
CA LEU A 32 1.77 6.29 5.83
C LEU A 32 3.16 5.66 5.74
N GLN A 33 3.24 4.34 5.79
CA GLN A 33 4.44 3.57 5.50
C GLN A 33 4.27 2.76 4.22
N VAL A 34 5.25 2.82 3.34
CA VAL A 34 5.31 2.00 2.13
C VAL A 34 5.96 0.67 2.50
N LEU A 35 5.20 -0.41 2.47
CA LEU A 35 5.72 -1.77 2.65
C LEU A 35 6.35 -2.28 1.37
N GLY A 36 5.69 -2.00 0.23
CA GLY A 36 6.16 -2.37 -1.08
C GLY A 36 5.92 -1.27 -2.10
N SER A 37 6.98 -0.85 -2.76
CA SER A 37 7.02 0.26 -3.70
C SER A 37 7.08 -0.18 -5.16
N GLY A 38 7.23 -1.50 -5.41
CA GLY A 38 7.31 -2.12 -6.73
C GLY A 38 5.98 -2.63 -7.26
N GLY A 39 5.99 -3.11 -8.49
CA GLY A 39 4.91 -3.84 -9.15
C GLY A 39 5.17 -5.36 -9.15
N PRO A 40 4.73 -6.10 -10.21
CA PRO A 40 4.85 -7.56 -10.28
C PRO A 40 6.23 -8.07 -10.72
N GLU A 41 7.21 -7.22 -10.94
CA GLU A 41 8.51 -7.58 -11.51
C GLU A 41 9.42 -8.26 -10.47
N LEU A 42 10.27 -9.20 -10.91
CA LEU A 42 11.09 -10.02 -10.00
C LEU A 42 12.54 -9.55 -9.87
N THR A 43 12.96 -8.55 -10.64
CA THR A 43 14.39 -8.18 -10.77
C THR A 43 14.71 -6.78 -10.25
N ASP A 44 13.74 -6.05 -9.75
CA ASP A 44 13.89 -4.71 -9.20
C ASP A 44 14.25 -4.68 -7.70
N GLN A 45 14.23 -5.85 -7.05
CA GLN A 45 14.53 -6.06 -5.62
C GLN A 45 13.60 -5.28 -4.68
N ARG A 46 12.36 -5.03 -5.13
CA ARG A 46 11.32 -4.35 -4.36
C ARG A 46 10.23 -5.34 -3.96
N ALA A 47 9.65 -5.13 -2.79
CA ALA A 47 8.38 -5.73 -2.48
C ALA A 47 7.30 -5.13 -3.40
N SER A 48 6.33 -5.95 -3.79
CA SER A 48 5.16 -5.48 -4.54
C SER A 48 4.26 -4.63 -3.64
N THR A 49 3.25 -4.01 -4.22
CA THR A 49 2.41 -2.98 -3.62
C THR A 49 1.83 -3.34 -2.25
N GLY A 50 2.05 -2.45 -1.29
CA GLY A 50 1.42 -2.52 0.03
C GLY A 50 1.74 -1.30 0.89
N TYR A 51 0.75 -0.85 1.67
CA TYR A 51 0.87 0.36 2.49
C TYR A 51 0.22 0.17 3.86
N LEU A 52 0.89 0.66 4.91
CA LEU A 52 0.32 0.77 6.25
C LEU A 52 -0.05 2.21 6.56
N VAL A 53 -1.22 2.40 7.15
CA VAL A 53 -1.62 3.67 7.75
C VAL A 53 -1.57 3.52 9.27
N TRP A 54 -0.75 4.35 9.88
CA TRP A 54 -0.47 4.38 11.30
C TRP A 54 -1.15 5.57 11.97
N GLN A 55 -1.56 5.39 13.20
CA GLN A 55 -2.02 6.46 14.10
C GLN A 55 -1.45 6.22 15.50
N ASP A 56 -0.69 7.18 16.03
CA ASP A 56 -0.13 7.16 17.39
C ASP A 56 0.57 5.83 17.77
N GLY A 57 1.39 5.33 16.86
CA GLY A 57 2.16 4.09 17.05
C GLY A 57 1.39 2.79 16.80
N HIS A 58 0.12 2.86 16.41
CA HIS A 58 -0.71 1.70 16.09
C HIS A 58 -1.07 1.67 14.61
N VAL A 59 -0.95 0.50 13.98
CA VAL A 59 -1.39 0.32 12.61
C VAL A 59 -2.91 0.19 12.55
N ARG A 60 -3.57 1.01 11.73
CA ARG A 60 -5.03 1.00 11.61
C ARG A 60 -5.50 0.31 10.33
N VAL A 61 -4.82 0.57 9.22
CA VAL A 61 -5.26 0.12 7.90
C VAL A 61 -4.07 -0.44 7.11
N LEU A 62 -4.28 -1.59 6.47
CA LEU A 62 -3.39 -2.14 5.46
C LEU A 62 -4.07 -2.01 4.09
N VAL A 63 -3.41 -1.38 3.12
CA VAL A 63 -3.91 -1.24 1.75
C VAL A 63 -3.00 -2.02 0.83
N ASP A 64 -3.56 -2.98 0.14
CA ASP A 64 -2.87 -3.97 -0.69
C ASP A 64 -1.81 -4.79 0.07
N MET A 65 -1.51 -5.96 -0.44
CA MET A 65 -0.50 -6.86 0.11
C MET A 65 0.04 -7.78 -0.98
N GLY A 66 0.86 -7.20 -1.85
CA GLY A 66 1.59 -7.92 -2.87
C GLY A 66 2.74 -8.75 -2.28
N GLN A 67 3.47 -9.43 -3.14
CA GLN A 67 4.57 -10.30 -2.70
C GLN A 67 5.64 -9.54 -1.93
N GLY A 68 6.06 -10.07 -0.78
CA GLY A 68 7.07 -9.47 0.10
C GLY A 68 6.55 -8.38 1.04
N THR A 69 5.31 -7.93 0.87
CA THR A 69 4.65 -6.96 1.75
C THR A 69 4.60 -7.46 3.19
N LEU A 70 4.30 -8.75 3.41
CA LEU A 70 4.23 -9.30 4.76
C LEU A 70 5.60 -9.34 5.47
N LEU A 71 6.68 -9.59 4.75
CA LEU A 71 8.03 -9.49 5.33
C LEU A 71 8.34 -8.04 5.74
N GLN A 72 7.90 -7.06 4.98
CA GLN A 72 8.07 -5.65 5.34
C GLN A 72 7.14 -5.24 6.47
N PHE A 73 5.93 -5.82 6.56
CA PHE A 73 5.03 -5.67 7.70
C PHE A 73 5.71 -6.13 9.01
N GLU A 74 6.34 -7.30 9.00
CA GLU A 74 7.11 -7.79 10.14
C GLU A 74 8.27 -6.84 10.50
N LYS A 75 9.05 -6.39 9.52
CA LYS A 75 10.17 -5.46 9.72
C LYS A 75 9.74 -4.09 10.23
N SER A 76 8.53 -3.64 9.91
CA SER A 76 7.98 -2.37 10.39
C SER A 76 7.67 -2.36 11.88
N GLY A 77 7.59 -3.54 12.50
CA GLY A 77 7.15 -3.70 13.89
C GLY A 77 5.63 -3.58 14.09
N ALA A 78 4.87 -3.53 12.97
CA ALA A 78 3.41 -3.50 13.03
C ALA A 78 2.86 -4.73 13.75
N GLN A 79 1.84 -4.51 14.59
CA GLN A 79 1.14 -5.57 15.29
C GLN A 79 -0.16 -5.89 14.53
N VAL A 80 -0.36 -7.15 14.17
CA VAL A 80 -1.57 -7.55 13.47
C VAL A 80 -2.83 -7.39 14.33
N GLU A 81 -2.67 -7.37 15.65
CA GLU A 81 -3.71 -7.11 16.62
C GLU A 81 -4.34 -5.71 16.48
N ASP A 82 -3.54 -4.72 16.09
CA ASP A 82 -3.98 -3.33 15.93
C ASP A 82 -4.70 -3.08 14.60
N LEU A 83 -4.53 -3.99 13.63
CA LEU A 83 -5.06 -3.83 12.28
C LEU A 83 -6.59 -3.91 12.27
N GLU A 84 -7.26 -2.80 11.92
CA GLU A 84 -8.72 -2.74 11.89
C GLU A 84 -9.31 -3.10 10.53
N TYR A 85 -8.61 -2.77 9.44
CA TYR A 85 -9.12 -2.95 8.07
C TYR A 85 -8.02 -3.38 7.11
N VAL A 86 -8.40 -4.25 6.19
CA VAL A 86 -7.65 -4.55 4.96
C VAL A 86 -8.44 -4.02 3.77
N LEU A 87 -7.79 -3.21 2.94
CA LEU A 87 -8.38 -2.61 1.74
C LEU A 87 -7.62 -3.11 0.52
N LEU A 88 -8.32 -3.70 -0.44
CA LEU A 88 -7.75 -4.14 -1.71
C LEU A 88 -8.15 -3.17 -2.81
N THR A 89 -7.17 -2.63 -3.54
CA THR A 89 -7.45 -1.78 -4.70
C THR A 89 -7.98 -2.64 -5.85
N HIS A 90 -7.38 -3.78 -6.08
CA HIS A 90 -7.81 -4.79 -7.03
C HIS A 90 -7.13 -6.15 -6.73
N LEU A 91 -7.45 -7.19 -7.49
CA LEU A 91 -7.06 -8.56 -7.15
C LEU A 91 -5.92 -9.12 -8.00
N HIS A 92 -5.06 -8.28 -8.60
CA HIS A 92 -3.82 -8.79 -9.18
C HIS A 92 -2.90 -9.36 -8.08
N VAL A 93 -2.04 -10.29 -8.47
CA VAL A 93 -1.12 -11.00 -7.56
C VAL A 93 -0.23 -10.04 -6.77
N ASP A 94 0.29 -9.02 -7.43
CA ASP A 94 1.16 -8.00 -6.84
C ASP A 94 0.45 -6.99 -5.92
N HIS A 95 -0.87 -7.21 -5.67
CA HIS A 95 -1.69 -6.46 -4.71
C HIS A 95 -2.34 -7.32 -3.64
N SER A 96 -2.33 -8.67 -3.77
CA SER A 96 -3.20 -9.50 -2.93
C SER A 96 -2.59 -10.82 -2.44
N VAL A 97 -1.43 -11.25 -2.96
CA VAL A 97 -0.93 -12.62 -2.78
C VAL A 97 -0.47 -12.94 -1.36
N ASP A 98 -0.08 -11.94 -0.56
CA ASP A 98 0.38 -12.16 0.82
C ASP A 98 -0.77 -12.30 1.85
N LEU A 99 -2.04 -12.16 1.43
CA LEU A 99 -3.20 -12.34 2.33
C LEU A 99 -3.19 -13.68 3.07
N PRO A 100 -2.97 -14.84 2.45
CA PRO A 100 -2.90 -16.11 3.17
C PRO A 100 -1.79 -16.17 4.20
N ALA A 101 -0.67 -15.54 3.93
CA ALA A 101 0.46 -15.47 4.85
C ALA A 101 0.16 -14.59 6.06
N LEU A 102 -0.53 -13.46 5.88
CA LEU A 102 -1.01 -12.59 6.97
C LEU A 102 -1.95 -13.38 7.91
N ILE A 103 -2.94 -14.09 7.35
CA ILE A 103 -3.90 -14.87 8.14
C ILE A 103 -3.19 -16.02 8.88
N LYS A 104 -2.26 -16.71 8.21
CA LYS A 104 -1.49 -17.75 8.90
C LYS A 104 -0.57 -17.18 9.98
N GLY A 105 0.06 -16.03 9.73
CA GLY A 105 0.91 -15.34 10.70
C GLY A 105 0.14 -14.93 11.96
N SER A 106 -1.07 -14.41 11.79
CA SER A 106 -1.93 -13.98 12.90
C SER A 106 -2.33 -15.11 13.87
N PHE A 107 -2.29 -16.38 13.44
CA PHE A 107 -2.50 -17.54 14.30
C PHE A 107 -1.51 -17.59 15.48
N PHE A 108 -0.33 -17.03 15.32
CA PHE A 108 0.73 -17.02 16.34
C PHE A 108 0.71 -15.75 17.21
N THR A 109 -0.36 -14.98 17.14
CA THR A 109 -0.53 -13.71 17.84
C THR A 109 -1.77 -13.73 18.74
N SER A 110 -2.04 -12.66 19.46
CA SER A 110 -3.21 -12.53 20.33
C SER A 110 -4.40 -11.84 19.65
N ARG A 111 -4.39 -11.71 18.32
CA ARG A 111 -5.51 -11.09 17.61
C ARG A 111 -6.82 -11.83 17.88
N ASN A 112 -7.82 -11.08 18.33
CA ASN A 112 -9.18 -11.58 18.62
C ASN A 112 -10.29 -10.66 18.06
N GLN A 113 -9.92 -9.62 17.32
CA GLN A 113 -10.88 -8.74 16.65
C GLN A 113 -11.09 -9.22 15.22
N ASN A 114 -12.35 -9.27 14.77
CA ASN A 114 -12.67 -9.60 13.39
C ASN A 114 -11.91 -8.70 12.40
N LEU A 115 -11.63 -9.21 11.21
CA LEU A 115 -10.89 -8.50 10.19
C LEU A 115 -11.75 -8.25 8.96
N PRO A 116 -12.35 -7.06 8.84
CA PRO A 116 -13.01 -6.64 7.61
C PRO A 116 -12.00 -6.48 6.48
N ILE A 117 -12.33 -7.07 5.32
CA ILE A 117 -11.55 -7.00 4.09
C ILE A 117 -12.44 -6.41 3.01
N TYR A 118 -12.14 -5.19 2.55
CA TYR A 118 -12.89 -4.52 1.50
C TYR A 118 -12.12 -4.53 0.20
N GLY A 119 -12.81 -4.78 -0.90
CA GLY A 119 -12.21 -4.73 -2.23
C GLY A 119 -13.27 -4.74 -3.34
N PRO A 120 -12.88 -4.80 -4.62
CA PRO A 120 -13.77 -4.60 -5.75
C PRO A 120 -14.82 -5.71 -5.88
N THR A 121 -15.97 -5.36 -6.47
CA THR A 121 -16.84 -6.32 -7.13
C THR A 121 -16.11 -6.98 -8.29
N GLY A 122 -16.47 -8.24 -8.57
CA GLY A 122 -15.89 -8.99 -9.69
C GLY A 122 -16.52 -8.68 -11.04
N ASN A 123 -16.02 -9.36 -12.04
CA ASN A 123 -16.60 -9.41 -13.37
C ASN A 123 -16.34 -10.81 -14.00
N ARG A 124 -16.56 -10.94 -15.30
CA ARG A 124 -16.31 -12.23 -15.98
C ARG A 124 -14.84 -12.68 -15.93
N LEU A 125 -13.90 -11.75 -15.77
CA LEU A 125 -12.45 -12.03 -15.76
C LEU A 125 -11.92 -12.28 -14.35
N MET A 126 -12.41 -11.54 -13.36
CA MET A 126 -11.91 -11.53 -11.99
C MET A 126 -13.03 -11.89 -11.01
N PRO A 127 -12.76 -12.70 -9.97
CA PRO A 127 -13.69 -12.89 -8.87
C PRO A 127 -13.98 -11.55 -8.18
N ASP A 128 -15.06 -11.47 -7.43
CA ASP A 128 -15.24 -10.42 -6.45
C ASP A 128 -14.43 -10.74 -5.16
N THR A 129 -14.31 -9.77 -4.28
CA THR A 129 -13.50 -9.89 -3.06
C THR A 129 -14.02 -11.00 -2.13
N ILE A 130 -15.34 -11.17 -2.00
CA ILE A 130 -15.93 -12.25 -1.19
C ILE A 130 -15.54 -13.60 -1.78
N GLN A 131 -15.69 -13.77 -3.10
CA GLN A 131 -15.33 -15.01 -3.77
C GLN A 131 -13.81 -15.27 -3.71
N PHE A 132 -12.98 -14.24 -3.89
CA PHE A 132 -11.53 -14.36 -3.77
C PHE A 132 -11.10 -14.89 -2.39
N VAL A 133 -11.64 -14.34 -1.30
CA VAL A 133 -11.33 -14.79 0.06
C VAL A 133 -11.85 -16.23 0.30
N ARG A 134 -13.01 -16.57 -0.25
CA ARG A 134 -13.52 -17.95 -0.20
C ARG A 134 -12.67 -18.93 -0.99
N ASP A 135 -12.21 -18.57 -2.19
CA ASP A 135 -11.34 -19.40 -3.02
C ASP A 135 -10.00 -19.68 -2.33
N LEU A 136 -9.56 -18.80 -1.45
CA LEU A 136 -8.38 -19.00 -0.62
C LEU A 136 -8.65 -19.94 0.58
N PHE A 137 -9.76 -19.79 1.30
CA PHE A 137 -9.91 -20.34 2.65
C PHE A 137 -11.12 -21.25 2.85
N GLU A 138 -12.12 -21.30 1.93
CA GLU A 138 -13.35 -22.05 2.15
C GLU A 138 -13.06 -23.56 2.35
N ASP A 139 -13.71 -24.15 3.34
CA ASP A 139 -13.61 -25.57 3.64
C ASP A 139 -13.90 -26.44 2.39
N ASN A 140 -13.08 -27.44 2.18
CA ASN A 140 -13.15 -28.41 1.08
C ASN A 140 -12.83 -27.88 -0.33
N LYS A 141 -12.73 -26.56 -0.54
CA LYS A 141 -12.48 -25.97 -1.86
C LYS A 141 -11.29 -25.01 -1.89
N GLY A 142 -11.10 -24.22 -0.83
CA GLY A 142 -10.06 -23.21 -0.76
C GLY A 142 -8.65 -23.77 -0.91
N ALA A 143 -7.77 -22.98 -1.51
CA ALA A 143 -6.36 -23.33 -1.65
C ALA A 143 -5.69 -23.55 -0.28
N PHE A 144 -6.08 -22.77 0.72
CA PHE A 144 -5.60 -22.82 2.11
C PHE A 144 -6.73 -23.21 3.09
N ARG A 145 -7.56 -24.19 2.70
CA ARG A 145 -8.75 -24.66 3.46
C ARG A 145 -8.49 -25.00 4.93
N TYR A 146 -7.26 -25.28 5.31
CA TYR A 146 -6.88 -25.49 6.73
C TYR A 146 -6.98 -24.22 7.58
N LEU A 147 -7.25 -23.05 6.98
CA LEU A 147 -7.57 -21.79 7.62
C LEU A 147 -9.07 -21.45 7.52
N GLY A 148 -9.90 -22.39 7.10
CA GLY A 148 -11.35 -22.20 6.92
C GLY A 148 -12.08 -21.74 8.18
N ASP A 149 -11.59 -22.12 9.35
CA ASP A 149 -12.13 -21.69 10.65
C ASP A 149 -12.22 -20.14 10.78
N TYR A 150 -11.35 -19.41 10.08
CA TYR A 150 -11.42 -17.95 10.03
C TYR A 150 -12.61 -17.40 9.21
N LEU A 151 -13.21 -18.20 8.33
CA LEU A 151 -14.44 -17.81 7.59
C LEU A 151 -15.72 -18.19 8.33
N THR A 152 -15.64 -19.14 9.26
CA THR A 152 -16.82 -19.66 9.96
C THR A 152 -16.99 -19.08 11.36
N GLY A 153 -16.05 -18.25 11.80
CA GLY A 153 -16.03 -17.67 13.16
C GLY A 153 -15.69 -18.68 14.25
N THR A 154 -15.10 -19.84 13.90
CA THR A 154 -14.66 -20.85 14.88
C THR A 154 -13.20 -20.68 15.29
N ALA A 155 -12.43 -19.82 14.57
CA ALA A 155 -11.10 -19.37 14.98
C ALA A 155 -11.16 -18.25 16.02
N ALA A 156 -10.01 -17.71 16.42
CA ALA A 156 -9.92 -16.60 17.39
C ALA A 156 -10.64 -15.32 16.92
N TYR A 157 -10.80 -15.13 15.63
CA TYR A 157 -11.51 -14.03 14.99
C TYR A 157 -12.04 -14.47 13.62
N GLU A 158 -12.89 -13.65 13.02
CA GLU A 158 -13.50 -13.92 11.70
C GLU A 158 -12.98 -12.95 10.64
N LEU A 159 -12.72 -13.49 9.43
CA LEU A 159 -12.51 -12.70 8.21
C LEU A 159 -13.87 -12.26 7.67
N GLN A 160 -14.02 -10.97 7.43
CA GLN A 160 -15.26 -10.38 6.95
C GLN A 160 -15.04 -9.72 5.57
N PRO A 161 -15.05 -10.50 4.47
CA PRO A 161 -14.87 -9.95 3.14
C PRO A 161 -16.13 -9.20 2.67
N HIS A 162 -15.92 -8.04 2.05
CA HIS A 162 -16.96 -7.15 1.54
C HIS A 162 -16.63 -6.66 0.13
N ASN A 163 -17.63 -6.66 -0.73
CA ASN A 163 -17.53 -6.11 -2.06
C ASN A 163 -17.86 -4.62 -2.09
N VAL A 164 -17.03 -3.82 -2.76
CA VAL A 164 -17.28 -2.41 -3.07
C VAL A 164 -17.61 -2.28 -4.55
N ASN A 165 -18.69 -1.61 -4.86
CA ASN A 165 -19.22 -1.51 -6.23
C ASN A 165 -18.23 -0.79 -7.17
N THR A 166 -17.89 -1.43 -8.29
CA THR A 166 -16.99 -0.87 -9.32
C THR A 166 -17.71 -0.35 -10.57
N GLU A 167 -19.05 -0.40 -10.60
CA GLU A 167 -19.82 0.10 -11.74
C GLU A 167 -20.19 1.57 -11.59
N GLN A 168 -20.48 2.02 -10.36
CA GLN A 168 -20.90 3.38 -10.05
C GLN A 168 -19.67 4.28 -9.81
N ARG A 169 -19.37 5.20 -10.73
CA ARG A 169 -18.21 6.10 -10.69
C ARG A 169 -18.38 7.29 -9.75
N GLU A 170 -18.93 7.03 -8.56
CA GLU A 170 -19.13 8.02 -7.51
C GLU A 170 -18.41 7.59 -6.23
N VAL A 171 -18.11 8.55 -5.35
CA VAL A 171 -17.49 8.28 -4.05
C VAL A 171 -18.47 7.47 -3.20
N GLN A 172 -18.00 6.32 -2.74
CA GLN A 172 -18.73 5.44 -1.84
C GLN A 172 -18.08 5.53 -0.46
N VAL A 173 -18.85 5.97 0.53
CA VAL A 173 -18.42 5.96 1.93
C VAL A 173 -18.65 4.56 2.47
N ILE A 174 -17.57 3.90 2.89
CA ILE A 174 -17.56 2.51 3.35
C ILE A 174 -17.66 2.44 4.87
N ILE A 175 -16.87 3.26 5.54
CA ILE A 175 -16.86 3.43 7.00
C ILE A 175 -16.97 4.93 7.29
N ASP A 176 -17.84 5.28 8.23
CA ASP A 176 -18.02 6.66 8.71
C ASP A 176 -18.16 6.64 10.24
N ARG A 177 -17.01 6.63 10.91
CA ARG A 177 -16.89 6.68 12.37
C ARG A 177 -16.18 7.97 12.79
N ALA A 178 -16.33 8.35 14.04
CA ALA A 178 -15.72 9.57 14.54
C ALA A 178 -14.18 9.58 14.49
N ASP A 179 -13.55 8.41 14.54
CA ASP A 179 -12.09 8.21 14.60
C ASP A 179 -11.48 7.79 13.26
N ILE A 180 -12.30 7.27 12.33
CA ILE A 180 -11.84 6.83 11.01
C ILE A 180 -12.96 6.92 9.97
N ARG A 181 -12.63 7.44 8.79
CA ARG A 181 -13.51 7.41 7.63
C ARG A 181 -12.80 6.77 6.45
N LEU A 182 -13.45 5.78 5.84
CA LEU A 182 -12.96 5.08 4.66
C LEU A 182 -13.92 5.35 3.50
N ALA A 183 -13.38 5.75 2.35
CA ALA A 183 -14.14 5.93 1.12
C ALA A 183 -13.39 5.34 -0.07
N ALA A 184 -14.13 4.91 -1.07
CA ALA A 184 -13.59 4.36 -2.29
C ALA A 184 -14.27 4.94 -3.52
N ILE A 185 -13.58 4.85 -4.66
CA ILE A 185 -14.15 5.19 -5.96
C ILE A 185 -13.60 4.23 -7.03
N PRO A 186 -14.43 3.79 -8.00
CA PRO A 186 -13.95 3.00 -9.11
C PRO A 186 -12.97 3.78 -9.99
N VAL A 187 -11.90 3.11 -10.40
CA VAL A 187 -10.89 3.62 -11.33
C VAL A 187 -10.71 2.69 -12.53
N HIS A 188 -10.18 3.19 -13.64
CA HIS A 188 -10.04 2.41 -14.87
C HIS A 188 -8.69 1.72 -14.95
N HIS A 189 -8.67 0.39 -14.79
CA HIS A 189 -7.50 -0.47 -14.95
C HIS A 189 -7.73 -1.52 -16.06
N GLY A 190 -8.01 -1.04 -17.28
CA GLY A 190 -8.36 -1.92 -18.40
C GLY A 190 -9.61 -2.78 -18.09
N PRO A 191 -9.52 -4.11 -18.26
CA PRO A 191 -10.66 -5.00 -17.97
C PRO A 191 -10.76 -5.43 -16.49
N VAL A 192 -9.85 -5.01 -15.63
CA VAL A 192 -9.78 -5.43 -14.22
C VAL A 192 -10.57 -4.46 -13.35
N PRO A 193 -11.55 -4.93 -12.55
CA PRO A 193 -12.24 -4.08 -11.58
C PRO A 193 -11.25 -3.53 -10.56
N ALA A 194 -11.22 -2.21 -10.39
CA ALA A 194 -10.25 -1.54 -9.53
C ALA A 194 -10.86 -0.34 -8.80
N LEU A 195 -10.31 -0.05 -7.63
CA LEU A 195 -10.71 1.01 -6.71
C LEU A 195 -9.51 1.89 -6.36
N ALA A 196 -9.76 3.18 -6.18
CA ALA A 196 -8.92 4.04 -5.36
C ALA A 196 -9.53 4.13 -3.96
N TRP A 197 -8.68 4.29 -2.95
CA TRP A 197 -9.08 4.40 -1.55
C TRP A 197 -8.71 5.74 -0.95
N ARG A 198 -9.60 6.28 -0.08
CA ARG A 198 -9.33 7.43 0.77
C ARG A 198 -9.52 7.03 2.22
N ILE A 199 -8.52 7.30 3.05
CA ILE A 199 -8.48 7.05 4.48
C ILE A 199 -8.36 8.40 5.19
N GLU A 200 -9.29 8.70 6.10
CA GLU A 200 -9.27 9.91 6.91
C GLU A 200 -9.16 9.53 8.39
N LEU A 201 -8.15 10.09 9.06
CA LEU A 201 -7.84 9.94 10.49
C LEU A 201 -7.46 11.32 11.04
N GLU A 202 -8.00 11.74 12.17
CA GLU A 202 -7.64 13.02 12.85
C GLU A 202 -7.64 14.25 11.93
N ASN A 203 -8.57 14.37 11.03
CA ASN A 203 -8.61 15.44 10.01
C ASN A 203 -7.45 15.39 9.00
N ARG A 204 -6.76 14.26 8.87
CA ARG A 204 -5.76 13.98 7.85
C ARG A 204 -6.33 13.04 6.80
N ALA A 205 -6.00 13.29 5.55
CA ALA A 205 -6.52 12.51 4.44
C ALA A 205 -5.40 11.93 3.59
N ILE A 206 -5.42 10.61 3.44
CA ILE A 206 -4.53 9.85 2.56
C ILE A 206 -5.38 9.27 1.43
N THR A 207 -4.96 9.48 0.19
CA THR A 207 -5.57 8.81 -0.98
C THR A 207 -4.56 7.90 -1.66
N ILE A 208 -4.98 6.70 -2.01
CA ILE A 208 -4.17 5.69 -2.74
C ILE A 208 -4.88 5.41 -4.04
N SER A 209 -4.19 5.65 -5.17
CA SER A 209 -4.82 5.58 -6.50
C SER A 209 -5.20 4.17 -6.92
N GLY A 210 -4.49 3.15 -6.42
CA GLY A 210 -4.47 1.85 -7.08
C GLY A 210 -3.93 1.96 -8.51
N ASP A 211 -3.96 0.86 -9.23
CA ASP A 211 -3.61 0.83 -10.64
C ASP A 211 -4.72 1.41 -11.48
N MET A 212 -4.40 2.42 -12.29
CA MET A 212 -5.37 3.09 -13.15
C MET A 212 -4.72 3.90 -14.26
N ASN A 213 -5.45 4.18 -15.32
CA ASN A 213 -4.98 4.98 -16.45
C ASN A 213 -5.44 6.45 -16.44
N GLY A 214 -6.37 6.83 -15.55
CA GLY A 214 -6.92 8.18 -15.42
C GLY A 214 -8.18 8.44 -16.26
N ASP A 215 -8.62 7.54 -17.13
CA ASP A 215 -9.68 7.81 -18.11
C ASP A 215 -11.10 7.95 -17.49
N TYR A 216 -11.32 7.48 -16.25
CA TYR A 216 -12.63 7.65 -15.59
C TYR A 216 -12.81 9.04 -14.98
N HIS A 217 -11.76 9.83 -14.81
CA HIS A 217 -11.79 11.12 -14.13
C HIS A 217 -12.48 11.08 -12.75
N THR A 218 -12.18 10.04 -11.99
CA THR A 218 -12.79 9.78 -10.68
C THR A 218 -11.84 10.06 -9.53
N LEU A 219 -10.52 9.85 -9.73
CA LEU A 219 -9.54 10.02 -8.66
C LEU A 219 -9.48 11.47 -8.18
N GLU A 220 -9.68 12.44 -9.04
CA GLU A 220 -9.71 13.87 -8.72
C GLU A 220 -10.79 14.19 -7.67
N LYS A 221 -11.97 13.51 -7.78
CA LYS A 221 -13.06 13.66 -6.82
C LYS A 221 -12.68 13.09 -5.45
N LEU A 222 -12.10 11.88 -5.43
CA LEU A 222 -11.73 11.19 -4.18
C LEU A 222 -10.56 11.86 -3.49
N ALA A 223 -9.54 12.29 -4.25
CA ALA A 223 -8.30 12.88 -3.74
C ALA A 223 -8.44 14.35 -3.33
N GLN A 224 -9.63 14.94 -3.47
CA GLN A 224 -9.85 16.38 -3.18
C GLN A 224 -9.34 16.75 -1.79
N GLY A 225 -8.34 17.65 -1.73
CA GLY A 225 -7.76 18.16 -0.50
C GLY A 225 -7.02 17.13 0.34
N SER A 226 -6.56 16.02 -0.26
CA SER A 226 -5.74 15.02 0.46
C SER A 226 -4.41 15.61 0.89
N ASP A 227 -4.00 15.36 2.13
CA ASP A 227 -2.65 15.70 2.60
C ASP A 227 -1.59 14.90 1.82
N LEU A 228 -1.91 13.63 1.48
CA LEU A 228 -1.03 12.70 0.77
C LEU A 228 -1.80 11.94 -0.32
N LEU A 229 -1.24 11.89 -1.53
CA LEU A 229 -1.65 11.00 -2.61
C LEU A 229 -0.52 10.02 -2.92
N ILE A 230 -0.77 8.75 -2.72
CA ILE A 230 0.05 7.68 -3.28
C ILE A 230 -0.44 7.43 -4.70
N ALA A 231 0.38 7.77 -5.68
CA ALA A 231 0.06 7.59 -7.09
C ALA A 231 0.90 6.45 -7.70
N HIS A 232 0.24 5.45 -8.25
CA HIS A 232 0.92 4.33 -8.90
C HIS A 232 1.56 4.76 -10.21
N HIS A 233 2.90 4.65 -10.28
CA HIS A 233 3.75 5.16 -11.36
C HIS A 233 4.42 4.01 -12.12
N ALA A 234 3.62 3.24 -12.81
CA ALA A 234 4.11 2.05 -13.52
C ALA A 234 4.59 2.31 -14.95
N VAL A 235 4.38 3.50 -15.51
CA VAL A 235 4.73 3.81 -16.91
C VAL A 235 5.41 5.16 -17.06
N PRO A 236 6.39 5.29 -17.99
CA PRO A 236 7.04 6.57 -18.29
C PRO A 236 6.13 7.50 -19.10
N ALA A 237 6.55 8.77 -19.26
CA ALA A 237 5.79 9.82 -19.93
C ALA A 237 5.39 9.48 -21.39
N GLY A 238 6.19 8.69 -22.10
CA GLY A 238 5.95 8.29 -23.50
C GLY A 238 5.23 6.96 -23.67
N ALA A 239 4.63 6.41 -22.61
CA ALA A 239 3.97 5.11 -22.66
C ALA A 239 2.80 5.09 -23.65
N SER A 240 2.64 3.95 -24.34
CA SER A 240 1.58 3.70 -25.31
C SER A 240 1.06 2.25 -25.22
N GLY A 241 0.05 1.92 -26.00
CA GLY A 241 -0.52 0.58 -26.09
C GLY A 241 -1.09 0.09 -24.76
N ILE A 242 -0.95 -1.21 -24.49
CA ILE A 242 -1.54 -1.87 -23.29
C ILE A 242 -1.05 -1.24 -22.00
N ALA A 243 0.23 -0.92 -21.88
CA ALA A 243 0.78 -0.33 -20.67
C ALA A 243 0.13 1.02 -20.32
N ARG A 244 -0.08 1.89 -21.32
CA ARG A 244 -0.79 3.16 -21.14
C ARG A 244 -2.29 2.97 -20.82
N ASN A 245 -2.89 1.93 -21.40
CA ASN A 245 -4.30 1.62 -21.12
C ASN A 245 -4.54 1.12 -19.69
N LEU A 246 -3.50 0.62 -19.02
CA LEU A 246 -3.57 0.12 -17.64
C LEU A 246 -3.09 1.16 -16.61
N HIS A 247 -2.18 2.06 -16.96
CA HIS A 247 -1.50 2.91 -15.99
C HIS A 247 -1.40 4.38 -16.42
N MET A 248 -1.39 5.28 -15.42
CA MET A 248 -1.24 6.73 -15.62
C MET A 248 0.19 7.10 -16.01
N PRO A 249 0.40 7.85 -17.10
CA PRO A 249 1.67 8.53 -17.29
C PRO A 249 1.85 9.70 -16.30
N PRO A 250 3.08 10.12 -15.99
CA PRO A 250 3.36 11.17 -15.02
C PRO A 250 2.58 12.46 -15.21
N SER A 251 2.34 12.87 -16.46
CA SER A 251 1.56 14.09 -16.76
C SER A 251 0.10 14.00 -16.31
N VAL A 252 -0.50 12.81 -16.31
CA VAL A 252 -1.86 12.56 -15.79
C VAL A 252 -1.85 12.66 -14.27
N ILE A 253 -0.84 12.07 -13.61
CA ILE A 253 -0.66 12.19 -12.15
C ILE A 253 -0.57 13.66 -11.75
N GLY A 254 0.25 14.46 -12.45
CA GLY A 254 0.41 15.88 -12.17
C GLY A 254 -0.89 16.68 -12.33
N LYS A 255 -1.71 16.39 -13.35
CA LYS A 255 -3.02 17.01 -13.54
C LYS A 255 -3.97 16.68 -12.40
N ILE A 256 -4.12 15.40 -12.06
CA ILE A 256 -4.98 14.92 -10.97
C ILE A 256 -4.58 15.58 -9.65
N ALA A 257 -3.28 15.58 -9.32
CA ALA A 257 -2.76 16.18 -8.07
C ALA A 257 -3.05 17.67 -7.98
N SER A 258 -2.96 18.40 -9.10
CA SER A 258 -3.27 19.82 -9.19
C SER A 258 -4.77 20.10 -9.04
N GLU A 259 -5.61 19.40 -9.79
CA GLU A 259 -7.07 19.54 -9.76
C GLU A 259 -7.65 19.19 -8.39
N ALA A 260 -7.14 18.12 -7.76
CA ALA A 260 -7.52 17.69 -6.43
C ALA A 260 -6.89 18.53 -5.30
N ARG A 261 -5.98 19.45 -5.57
CA ARG A 261 -5.27 20.27 -4.57
C ARG A 261 -4.58 19.42 -3.51
N VAL A 262 -3.88 18.40 -3.95
CA VAL A 262 -3.16 17.46 -3.06
C VAL A 262 -1.96 18.17 -2.42
N GLY A 263 -1.71 17.93 -1.13
CA GLY A 263 -0.58 18.52 -0.41
C GLY A 263 0.78 17.92 -0.81
N ARG A 264 0.85 16.59 -0.92
CA ARG A 264 2.05 15.82 -1.31
C ARG A 264 1.67 14.67 -2.22
N VAL A 265 2.47 14.42 -3.25
CA VAL A 265 2.39 13.24 -4.10
C VAL A 265 3.58 12.33 -3.82
N VAL A 266 3.33 11.05 -3.63
CA VAL A 266 4.36 10.00 -3.56
C VAL A 266 4.13 9.01 -4.69
N LEU A 267 5.13 8.84 -5.54
CA LEU A 267 5.11 7.91 -6.67
C LEU A 267 5.55 6.53 -6.21
N SER A 268 4.65 5.57 -6.22
CA SER A 268 4.86 4.17 -5.84
C SER A 268 4.48 3.23 -6.98
N HIS A 269 4.48 1.91 -6.75
CA HIS A 269 4.25 0.90 -7.79
C HIS A 269 5.20 1.11 -8.98
N ARG A 270 6.48 1.34 -8.67
CA ARG A 270 7.52 1.66 -9.65
C ARG A 270 7.98 0.40 -10.35
N MET A 271 7.94 0.39 -11.67
CA MET A 271 8.40 -0.73 -12.49
C MET A 271 9.75 -0.43 -13.14
N LEU A 272 10.50 -1.44 -13.55
CA LEU A 272 11.82 -1.30 -14.21
C LEU A 272 11.82 -0.23 -15.30
N ARG A 273 10.73 -0.12 -16.04
CA ARG A 273 10.57 0.89 -17.11
C ARG A 273 10.42 2.33 -16.63
N THR A 274 10.30 2.55 -15.31
CA THR A 274 10.23 3.90 -14.70
C THR A 274 11.43 4.19 -13.82
N LEU A 275 12.16 3.17 -13.38
CA LEU A 275 13.38 3.32 -12.57
C LEU A 275 14.50 3.97 -13.41
N GLY A 276 15.17 4.97 -12.83
CA GLY A 276 16.19 5.77 -13.52
C GLY A 276 15.61 6.86 -14.44
N LEU A 277 14.28 6.99 -14.50
CA LEU A 277 13.58 8.04 -15.25
C LEU A 277 12.90 9.08 -14.35
N GLU A 278 13.31 9.16 -13.08
CA GLU A 278 12.71 10.02 -12.05
C GLU A 278 12.65 11.48 -12.50
N SER A 279 13.77 12.02 -13.02
CA SER A 279 13.83 13.40 -13.51
C SER A 279 12.88 13.67 -14.69
N GLN A 280 12.67 12.68 -15.56
CA GLN A 280 11.71 12.82 -16.67
C GLN A 280 10.27 12.82 -16.18
N SER A 281 9.97 11.96 -15.21
CA SER A 281 8.67 11.85 -14.57
C SER A 281 8.35 13.12 -13.78
N GLU A 282 9.29 13.59 -12.98
CA GLU A 282 9.16 14.84 -12.25
C GLU A 282 8.91 16.03 -13.20
N ASN A 283 9.70 16.18 -14.24
CA ASN A 283 9.52 17.26 -15.24
C ASN A 283 8.12 17.23 -15.89
N ALA A 284 7.56 16.02 -16.11
CA ALA A 284 6.22 15.89 -16.68
C ALA A 284 5.12 16.28 -15.67
N ILE A 285 5.29 15.91 -14.39
CA ILE A 285 4.39 16.26 -13.29
C ILE A 285 4.42 17.74 -13.00
N ARG A 286 5.63 18.36 -12.92
CA ARG A 286 5.86 19.78 -12.61
C ARG A 286 5.23 20.76 -13.60
N LYS A 287 4.81 20.31 -14.79
CA LYS A 287 4.02 21.13 -15.71
C LYS A 287 2.64 21.49 -15.16
N TYR A 288 2.14 20.74 -14.18
CA TYR A 288 0.78 20.88 -13.64
C TYR A 288 0.76 21.02 -12.13
N TYR A 289 1.68 20.38 -11.40
CA TYR A 289 1.68 20.30 -9.95
C TYR A 289 3.03 20.78 -9.36
N ASN A 290 2.96 21.73 -8.40
CA ASN A 290 4.12 22.35 -7.75
C ASN A 290 4.26 22.01 -6.26
N GLY A 291 3.41 21.09 -5.75
CA GLY A 291 3.49 20.61 -4.36
C GLY A 291 4.67 19.67 -4.10
N ALA A 292 4.75 19.13 -2.90
CA ALA A 292 5.78 18.14 -2.55
C ALA A 292 5.62 16.86 -3.38
N LEU A 293 6.75 16.32 -3.87
CA LEU A 293 6.79 15.15 -4.75
C LEU A 293 7.97 14.26 -4.37
N ASP A 294 7.69 12.99 -4.11
CA ASP A 294 8.67 11.99 -3.73
C ASP A 294 8.50 10.71 -4.57
N PHE A 295 9.53 9.89 -4.62
CA PHE A 295 9.54 8.56 -5.25
C PHE A 295 9.76 7.53 -4.14
N ALA A 296 8.78 6.66 -3.92
CA ALA A 296 8.80 5.71 -2.83
C ALA A 296 9.87 4.62 -2.99
N ASP A 297 10.46 4.25 -1.87
CA ASP A 297 11.18 3.01 -1.66
C ASP A 297 10.56 2.19 -0.52
N ASP A 298 10.89 0.88 -0.45
CA ASP A 298 10.36 -0.02 0.57
C ASP A 298 10.77 0.43 1.98
N GLY A 299 9.84 0.46 2.89
CA GLY A 299 10.03 0.83 4.29
C GLY A 299 9.94 2.32 4.58
N GLU A 300 9.87 3.19 3.58
CA GLU A 300 9.77 4.65 3.78
C GLU A 300 8.47 5.07 4.45
N CYS A 301 8.60 6.12 5.28
CA CYS A 301 7.53 6.69 6.08
C CYS A 301 7.23 8.14 5.70
N TYR A 302 5.95 8.46 5.59
CA TYR A 302 5.47 9.80 5.25
C TYR A 302 4.54 10.31 6.36
N LYS A 303 5.05 11.21 7.22
CA LYS A 303 4.25 11.87 8.26
C LYS A 303 3.33 12.91 7.66
N LEU A 304 2.07 12.91 8.08
CA LEU A 304 1.11 13.93 7.72
C LEU A 304 1.17 15.08 8.77
N LYS A 305 1.35 16.31 8.31
CA LYS A 305 1.54 17.49 9.16
C LYS A 305 0.27 18.30 9.25
#